data_b557a41117d9b12d903682c20be3f09a
#
_entry.id   b557a41117d9b12d903682c20be3f09a
#
_cell.length_a   1.000
_cell.length_b   1.000
_cell.length_c   1.000
_cell.angle_alpha   90.00
_cell.angle_beta   90.00
_cell.angle_gamma   90.00
#
_symmetry.space_group_name_H-M   'P 1'
#
loop_
_entity.id
_entity.type
_entity.pdbx_description
1 polymer ?
#
loop_
_entity_poly.entity_id
_entity_poly.type
_entity_poly.pdbx_seq_one_letter_code
_entity_poly.pdbx_strand_id
1 'polypeptide(L)'
;MKSNVIKYIFFIAVLIIVGVAIYMIYKDNKSNSENAENQATAQTNQTITDLRMEIVSYDTINPLISNNRNVQEITKLIFEPLLQLDENYKLQPCLATEWAKSGDTSYILKLRSNVKWQDGTSFTAQDVKYTIETLKQINSIYSYNVQHIASVDIIDNYSIRINLDTIIPFFEYNLIFPIVSSTYFAGQDIQNTDKNATPIGTGMYKIESNSTSTVVLKKNTSWWNISEKNAKVDTINVNKYSSMGEAYNAFKLGNIDILTTENINIEDNIGTIGYNKKEFYGREHDFIALNTYDNFLSRWEVRKAISYAIDKSSIVTSVYGGKYYTADNPLDYGNWTFEQGSSSTGYNPDQAKQVLIDGGWSYKYGSWQKVENYKTIRLSINLTVNADNSSQVAVADIIKTSLENIGIKVNVSKLNSASFQTALNNKNYGMIITGTNSSLSPSLVTYFGSGNLANYQNEEANNLLNELLSLTDENKIKEDTNRLIEIYRDDVPYISLYFNKVNVIYSTSLVGEIKPNQYNIFYGIENWYRR
;
A
#
# COMPACT_ATOMS: atom_id res chain seq x y z
N MET A 1 -78.68 60.73 8.13
CA MET A 1 -77.99 59.79 9.04
C MET A 1 -77.94 58.33 8.54
N LYS A 2 -78.89 57.82 7.74
CA LYS A 2 -78.91 56.41 7.27
C LYS A 2 -77.76 56.03 6.26
N SER A 3 -77.26 57.01 5.44
CA SER A 3 -76.23 56.72 4.41
C SER A 3 -74.85 56.44 4.98
N ASN A 4 -74.50 57.04 6.11
CA ASN A 4 -73.18 56.83 6.69
C ASN A 4 -73.05 55.53 7.48
N VAL A 5 -74.14 55.03 8.06
CA VAL A 5 -74.14 53.77 8.77
C VAL A 5 -73.98 52.59 7.80
N ILE A 6 -74.55 52.66 6.62
CA ILE A 6 -74.37 51.60 5.58
C ILE A 6 -72.94 51.55 5.08
N LYS A 7 -72.25 52.70 4.93
CA LYS A 7 -70.82 52.76 4.56
C LYS A 7 -69.95 52.16 5.65
N TYR A 8 -70.25 52.40 6.92
CA TYR A 8 -69.44 51.78 8.03
C TYR A 8 -69.65 50.29 8.12
N ILE A 9 -70.91 49.78 7.91
CA ILE A 9 -71.16 48.34 7.88
C ILE A 9 -70.44 47.69 6.71
N PHE A 10 -70.43 48.32 5.52
CA PHE A 10 -69.70 47.82 4.36
C PHE A 10 -68.22 47.83 4.60
N PHE A 11 -67.67 48.86 5.23
CA PHE A 11 -66.19 48.93 5.58
C PHE A 11 -65.76 47.85 6.57
N ILE A 12 -66.64 47.59 7.58
CA ILE A 12 -66.39 46.52 8.55
C ILE A 12 -66.45 45.15 7.89
N ALA A 13 -67.44 44.91 6.98
CA ALA A 13 -67.55 43.68 6.24
C ALA A 13 -66.28 43.42 5.35
N VAL A 14 -65.80 44.48 4.68
CA VAL A 14 -64.53 44.36 3.89
C VAL A 14 -63.31 44.04 4.76
N LEU A 15 -63.21 44.67 5.95
CA LEU A 15 -62.11 44.36 6.88
C LEU A 15 -62.20 42.92 7.40
N ILE A 16 -63.41 42.38 7.64
CA ILE A 16 -63.57 40.97 8.05
C ILE A 16 -63.19 40.03 6.90
N ILE A 17 -63.56 40.32 5.66
CA ILE A 17 -63.23 39.50 4.48
C ILE A 17 -61.70 39.54 4.27
N VAL A 18 -61.03 40.71 4.38
CA VAL A 18 -59.58 40.81 4.28
C VAL A 18 -58.89 40.07 5.42
N GLY A 19 -59.39 40.15 6.64
CA GLY A 19 -58.87 39.43 7.79
C GLY A 19 -58.98 37.88 7.61
N VAL A 20 -60.12 37.40 7.09
CA VAL A 20 -60.31 35.97 6.78
C VAL A 20 -59.37 35.53 5.64
N ALA A 21 -59.20 36.36 4.61
CA ALA A 21 -58.26 36.04 3.51
C ALA A 21 -56.80 35.98 3.99
N ILE A 22 -56.37 36.92 4.83
CA ILE A 22 -55.04 36.90 5.46
C ILE A 22 -54.87 35.67 6.35
N TYR A 23 -55.91 35.30 7.12
CA TYR A 23 -55.85 34.13 7.97
C TYR A 23 -55.77 32.83 7.15
N MET A 24 -56.51 32.74 6.03
CA MET A 24 -56.41 31.58 5.12
C MET A 24 -55.04 31.48 4.47
N ILE A 25 -54.44 32.57 4.00
CA ILE A 25 -53.10 32.61 3.45
C ILE A 25 -52.05 32.23 4.51
N TYR A 26 -52.21 32.72 5.74
CA TYR A 26 -51.33 32.34 6.86
C TYR A 26 -51.42 30.84 7.20
N LYS A 27 -52.68 30.31 7.22
CA LYS A 27 -52.93 28.87 7.49
C LYS A 27 -52.39 27.98 6.37
N ASP A 28 -52.53 28.37 5.09
CA ASP A 28 -51.98 27.62 3.95
C ASP A 28 -50.46 27.70 3.92
N ASN A 29 -49.85 28.84 4.21
CA ASN A 29 -48.40 28.97 4.32
C ASN A 29 -47.83 28.14 5.50
N LYS A 30 -48.53 28.09 6.63
CA LYS A 30 -48.12 27.25 7.77
C LYS A 30 -48.25 25.76 7.45
N SER A 31 -49.34 25.35 6.81
CA SER A 31 -49.54 23.96 6.36
C SER A 31 -48.51 23.55 5.30
N ASN A 32 -48.14 24.45 4.38
CA ASN A 32 -47.10 24.20 3.38
C ASN A 32 -45.69 24.17 3.96
N SER A 33 -45.41 24.99 5.01
CA SER A 33 -44.13 24.91 5.71
C SER A 33 -44.02 23.67 6.57
N GLU A 34 -45.08 23.24 7.27
CA GLU A 34 -45.11 21.98 8.03
C GLU A 34 -45.04 20.74 7.10
N ASN A 35 -45.65 20.80 5.91
CA ASN A 35 -45.54 19.75 4.89
C ASN A 35 -44.14 19.76 4.21
N ALA A 36 -43.51 20.91 4.02
CA ALA A 36 -42.14 21.01 3.51
C ALA A 36 -41.09 20.56 4.56
N GLU A 37 -41.30 20.87 5.84
CA GLU A 37 -40.49 20.39 6.94
C GLU A 37 -40.66 18.88 7.15
N ASN A 38 -41.90 18.35 7.06
CA ASN A 38 -42.16 16.92 7.11
C ASN A 38 -41.70 16.18 5.85
N GLN A 39 -41.65 16.80 4.67
CA GLN A 39 -41.03 16.24 3.47
C GLN A 39 -39.49 16.36 3.52
N ALA A 40 -38.93 17.41 4.11
CA ALA A 40 -37.50 17.53 4.32
C ALA A 40 -36.99 16.59 5.43
N THR A 41 -37.79 16.33 6.48
CA THR A 41 -37.49 15.31 7.51
C THR A 41 -37.90 13.89 7.08
N ALA A 42 -38.75 13.72 6.09
CA ALA A 42 -39.09 12.45 5.45
C ALA A 42 -38.23 12.11 4.22
N GLN A 43 -37.27 12.92 3.82
CA GLN A 43 -36.04 12.44 3.26
C GLN A 43 -35.31 11.72 4.41
N THR A 44 -35.88 10.60 4.84
CA THR A 44 -35.13 9.55 5.52
C THR A 44 -33.78 9.45 4.80
N ASN A 45 -32.69 9.58 5.52
CA ASN A 45 -31.38 9.13 5.12
C ASN A 45 -31.49 7.67 4.67
N GLN A 46 -31.95 7.46 3.45
CA GLN A 46 -32.08 6.13 2.87
C GLN A 46 -30.63 5.70 2.65
N THR A 47 -30.14 4.88 3.55
CA THR A 47 -28.80 4.31 3.41
C THR A 47 -28.77 3.57 2.09
N ILE A 48 -28.01 4.09 1.15
CA ILE A 48 -27.82 3.43 -0.15
C ILE A 48 -26.89 2.25 0.10
N THR A 49 -27.38 1.05 -0.16
CA THR A 49 -26.68 -0.21 0.14
C THR A 49 -25.79 -0.71 -1.02
N ASP A 50 -25.63 0.09 -2.07
CA ASP A 50 -24.74 -0.22 -3.18
C ASP A 50 -23.51 0.70 -3.22
N LEU A 51 -22.38 0.14 -3.65
CA LEU A 51 -21.11 0.82 -3.85
C LEU A 51 -20.65 0.55 -5.29
N ARG A 52 -20.09 1.57 -5.95
CA ARG A 52 -19.60 1.47 -7.33
C ARG A 52 -18.11 1.72 -7.36
N MET A 53 -17.37 0.81 -7.96
CA MET A 53 -15.91 0.81 -8.04
C MET A 53 -15.44 0.65 -9.49
N GLU A 54 -14.15 0.81 -9.71
CA GLU A 54 -13.51 0.54 -11.00
C GLU A 54 -12.66 -0.73 -11.00
N ILE A 55 -12.55 -1.34 -12.18
CA ILE A 55 -11.40 -2.14 -12.60
C ILE A 55 -10.94 -1.58 -13.94
N VAL A 56 -9.68 -1.23 -14.04
CA VAL A 56 -9.05 -0.78 -15.29
C VAL A 56 -8.25 -1.92 -15.90
N SER A 57 -8.39 -2.11 -17.22
CA SER A 57 -7.69 -3.17 -17.97
C SER A 57 -7.93 -4.58 -17.38
N TYR A 58 -9.20 -4.90 -17.13
CA TYR A 58 -9.62 -6.19 -16.58
C TYR A 58 -9.08 -7.38 -17.40
N ASP A 59 -8.49 -8.34 -16.70
CA ASP A 59 -8.00 -9.61 -17.25
C ASP A 59 -8.89 -10.80 -16.83
N THR A 60 -8.97 -11.09 -15.54
CA THR A 60 -9.79 -12.15 -14.94
C THR A 60 -10.12 -11.79 -13.51
N ILE A 61 -11.13 -12.42 -12.91
CA ILE A 61 -11.45 -12.27 -11.48
C ILE A 61 -10.86 -13.40 -10.63
N ASN A 62 -10.10 -14.32 -11.20
CA ASN A 62 -9.38 -15.33 -10.44
C ASN A 62 -8.08 -14.73 -9.87
N PRO A 63 -7.92 -14.63 -8.53
CA PRO A 63 -6.77 -13.97 -7.91
C PRO A 63 -5.43 -14.66 -8.18
N LEU A 64 -5.42 -15.98 -8.46
CA LEU A 64 -4.16 -16.70 -8.65
C LEU A 64 -3.50 -16.43 -10.01
N ILE A 65 -4.28 -16.04 -11.02
CA ILE A 65 -3.80 -15.85 -12.40
C ILE A 65 -3.90 -14.40 -12.88
N SER A 66 -4.63 -13.52 -12.18
CA SER A 66 -4.67 -12.11 -12.52
C SER A 66 -3.33 -11.44 -12.18
N ASN A 67 -2.84 -10.62 -13.12
CA ASN A 67 -1.72 -9.70 -12.89
C ASN A 67 -2.20 -8.25 -12.72
N ASN A 68 -3.50 -8.02 -12.67
CA ASN A 68 -4.11 -6.71 -12.56
C ASN A 68 -4.25 -6.28 -11.10
N ARG A 69 -3.63 -5.16 -10.73
CA ARG A 69 -3.64 -4.65 -9.35
C ARG A 69 -5.06 -4.34 -8.84
N ASN A 70 -5.93 -3.73 -9.65
CA ASN A 70 -7.31 -3.45 -9.23
C ASN A 70 -8.06 -4.75 -8.95
N VAL A 71 -7.87 -5.79 -9.78
CA VAL A 71 -8.45 -7.12 -9.54
C VAL A 71 -7.95 -7.69 -8.23
N GLN A 72 -6.63 -7.62 -7.98
CA GLN A 72 -6.04 -8.14 -6.74
C GLN A 72 -6.62 -7.48 -5.49
N GLU A 73 -6.90 -6.18 -5.54
CA GLU A 73 -7.56 -5.50 -4.42
C GLU A 73 -9.02 -5.98 -4.26
N ILE A 74 -9.81 -6.01 -5.35
CA ILE A 74 -11.22 -6.41 -5.30
C ILE A 74 -11.39 -7.88 -4.86
N THR A 75 -10.48 -8.76 -5.27
CA THR A 75 -10.56 -10.18 -4.90
C THR A 75 -10.35 -10.44 -3.41
N LYS A 76 -9.75 -9.52 -2.64
CA LYS A 76 -9.69 -9.57 -1.17
C LYS A 76 -11.07 -9.53 -0.51
N LEU A 77 -12.09 -9.02 -1.19
CA LEU A 77 -13.48 -9.05 -0.71
C LEU A 77 -14.12 -10.43 -0.87
N ILE A 78 -13.58 -11.26 -1.77
CA ILE A 78 -14.14 -12.55 -2.18
C ILE A 78 -13.34 -13.71 -1.60
N PHE A 79 -12.01 -13.61 -1.59
CA PHE A 79 -11.09 -14.66 -1.17
C PHE A 79 -10.32 -14.24 0.07
N GLU A 80 -10.15 -15.16 0.98
CA GLU A 80 -9.42 -14.91 2.22
C GLU A 80 -8.10 -15.68 2.23
N PRO A 81 -7.06 -15.13 2.87
CA PRO A 81 -5.77 -15.78 3.07
C PRO A 81 -5.77 -16.64 4.34
N LEU A 82 -4.69 -17.38 4.57
CA LEU A 82 -4.47 -18.05 5.85
C LEU A 82 -4.29 -17.06 6.98
N LEU A 83 -3.44 -16.04 6.77
CA LEU A 83 -3.17 -14.94 7.70
C LEU A 83 -3.43 -13.62 6.98
N GLN A 84 -3.80 -12.59 7.74
CA GLN A 84 -4.01 -11.24 7.24
C GLN A 84 -3.18 -10.24 8.05
N LEU A 85 -3.10 -8.98 7.58
CA LEU A 85 -2.41 -7.92 8.30
C LEU A 85 -3.42 -6.92 8.85
N ASP A 86 -3.13 -6.39 10.05
CA ASP A 86 -3.87 -5.25 10.60
C ASP A 86 -3.39 -3.90 10.03
N GLU A 87 -3.88 -2.80 10.58
CA GLU A 87 -3.53 -1.45 10.15
C GLU A 87 -2.05 -1.09 10.36
N ASN A 88 -1.35 -1.81 11.24
CA ASN A 88 0.07 -1.66 11.52
C ASN A 88 0.93 -2.75 10.86
N TYR A 89 0.37 -3.49 9.91
CA TYR A 89 1.02 -4.61 9.20
C TYR A 89 1.46 -5.76 10.12
N LYS A 90 0.82 -5.91 11.29
CA LYS A 90 1.03 -7.05 12.17
C LYS A 90 0.11 -8.21 11.75
N LEU A 91 0.66 -9.43 11.77
CA LEU A 91 -0.09 -10.64 11.41
C LEU A 91 -1.27 -10.88 12.34
N GLN A 92 -2.41 -11.21 11.75
CA GLN A 92 -3.66 -11.54 12.41
C GLN A 92 -4.21 -12.86 11.86
N PRO A 93 -4.91 -13.65 12.67
CA PRO A 93 -5.62 -14.83 12.20
C PRO A 93 -6.66 -14.49 11.11
N CYS A 94 -6.76 -15.35 10.06
CA CYS A 94 -7.84 -15.32 9.09
C CYS A 94 -8.40 -16.74 8.91
N LEU A 95 -8.11 -17.44 7.82
CA LEU A 95 -8.51 -18.86 7.66
C LEU A 95 -7.71 -19.79 8.58
N ALA A 96 -6.49 -19.45 8.97
CA ALA A 96 -5.78 -20.08 10.08
C ALA A 96 -6.06 -19.33 11.39
N THR A 97 -6.31 -20.07 12.47
CA THR A 97 -6.56 -19.54 13.82
C THR A 97 -5.28 -19.43 14.65
N GLU A 98 -4.35 -20.36 14.41
CA GLU A 98 -3.07 -20.47 15.10
C GLU A 98 -1.99 -20.90 14.12
N TRP A 99 -0.78 -20.45 14.36
CA TRP A 99 0.42 -20.89 13.65
C TRP A 99 1.60 -20.91 14.59
N ALA A 100 2.47 -21.88 14.43
CA ALA A 100 3.69 -22.01 15.22
C ALA A 100 4.80 -22.69 14.43
N LYS A 101 6.04 -22.27 14.70
CA LYS A 101 7.20 -23.04 14.26
C LYS A 101 7.23 -24.40 14.95
N SER A 102 7.51 -25.48 14.22
CA SER A 102 7.73 -26.84 14.72
C SER A 102 9.14 -27.35 14.41
N GLY A 103 10.05 -26.45 14.05
CA GLY A 103 11.44 -26.64 13.66
C GLY A 103 11.93 -25.41 12.89
N ASP A 104 13.18 -25.41 12.46
CA ASP A 104 13.77 -24.24 11.78
C ASP A 104 13.11 -23.95 10.43
N THR A 105 12.66 -24.98 9.73
CA THR A 105 12.06 -24.92 8.39
C THR A 105 10.64 -25.50 8.35
N SER A 106 9.94 -25.60 9.48
CA SER A 106 8.63 -26.21 9.52
C SER A 106 7.65 -25.40 10.38
N TYR A 107 6.41 -25.26 9.88
CA TYR A 107 5.32 -24.55 10.53
C TYR A 107 4.09 -25.42 10.60
N ILE A 108 3.41 -25.42 11.76
CA ILE A 108 2.11 -26.07 11.93
C ILE A 108 1.06 -24.96 12.03
N LEU A 109 -0.01 -25.11 11.22
CA LEU A 109 -1.14 -24.20 11.24
C LEU A 109 -2.42 -24.96 11.60
N LYS A 110 -3.26 -24.33 12.44
CA LYS A 110 -4.63 -24.78 12.69
C LYS A 110 -5.59 -23.92 11.88
N LEU A 111 -6.48 -24.56 11.16
CA LEU A 111 -7.46 -23.93 10.29
C LEU A 111 -8.82 -23.82 10.98
N ARG A 112 -9.63 -22.83 10.56
CA ARG A 112 -11.00 -22.71 11.02
C ARG A 112 -11.84 -23.87 10.51
N SER A 113 -12.63 -24.49 11.38
CA SER A 113 -13.55 -25.58 11.04
C SER A 113 -14.97 -25.11 10.66
N ASN A 114 -15.28 -23.82 10.90
CA ASN A 114 -16.59 -23.23 10.65
C ASN A 114 -16.68 -22.43 9.33
N VAL A 115 -15.67 -22.51 8.48
CA VAL A 115 -15.62 -21.82 7.20
C VAL A 115 -16.24 -22.66 6.09
N LYS A 116 -17.07 -22.02 5.26
CA LYS A 116 -17.63 -22.61 4.05
C LYS A 116 -17.32 -21.77 2.83
N TRP A 117 -17.12 -22.46 1.73
CA TRP A 117 -17.12 -21.85 0.41
C TRP A 117 -18.50 -21.32 0.06
N GLN A 118 -18.60 -20.41 -0.87
CA GLN A 118 -19.87 -19.76 -1.27
C GLN A 118 -20.87 -20.73 -1.93
N ASP A 119 -20.46 -21.93 -2.32
CA ASP A 119 -21.31 -23.04 -2.76
C ASP A 119 -21.83 -23.94 -1.62
N GLY A 120 -21.40 -23.65 -0.37
CA GLY A 120 -21.78 -24.37 0.84
C GLY A 120 -20.85 -25.54 1.21
N THR A 121 -19.87 -25.89 0.38
CA THR A 121 -18.85 -26.90 0.71
C THR A 121 -17.91 -26.40 1.82
N SER A 122 -17.32 -27.29 2.59
CA SER A 122 -16.44 -26.94 3.71
C SER A 122 -15.04 -26.58 3.22
N PHE A 123 -14.46 -25.53 3.77
CA PHE A 123 -13.04 -25.23 3.65
C PHE A 123 -12.23 -26.23 4.49
N THR A 124 -11.14 -26.75 3.94
CA THR A 124 -10.28 -27.75 4.59
C THR A 124 -8.80 -27.57 4.25
N ALA A 125 -7.96 -28.34 4.91
CA ALA A 125 -6.52 -28.45 4.65
C ALA A 125 -6.19 -28.79 3.18
N GLN A 126 -7.09 -29.52 2.49
CA GLN A 126 -6.92 -29.87 1.08
C GLN A 126 -6.92 -28.63 0.17
N ASP A 127 -7.72 -27.61 0.49
CA ASP A 127 -7.78 -26.36 -0.28
C ASP A 127 -6.48 -25.58 -0.17
N VAL A 128 -5.89 -25.55 1.03
CA VAL A 128 -4.59 -24.91 1.25
C VAL A 128 -3.49 -25.60 0.45
N LYS A 129 -3.42 -26.93 0.56
CA LYS A 129 -2.45 -27.72 -0.20
C LYS A 129 -2.61 -27.51 -1.70
N TYR A 130 -3.83 -27.61 -2.21
CA TYR A 130 -4.15 -27.40 -3.61
C TYR A 130 -3.70 -26.01 -4.09
N THR A 131 -4.00 -24.96 -3.33
CA THR A 131 -3.62 -23.59 -3.70
C THR A 131 -2.11 -23.42 -3.78
N ILE A 132 -1.36 -23.91 -2.80
CA ILE A 132 0.11 -23.82 -2.79
C ILE A 132 0.71 -24.61 -3.96
N GLU A 133 0.25 -25.85 -4.19
CA GLU A 133 0.72 -26.67 -5.30
C GLU A 133 0.41 -26.03 -6.66
N THR A 134 -0.76 -25.40 -6.80
CA THR A 134 -1.13 -24.66 -8.01
C THR A 134 -0.20 -23.47 -8.22
N LEU A 135 0.03 -22.63 -7.20
CA LEU A 135 0.90 -21.46 -7.29
C LEU A 135 2.36 -21.81 -7.65
N LYS A 136 2.82 -23.01 -7.31
CA LYS A 136 4.15 -23.50 -7.71
C LYS A 136 4.24 -23.90 -9.20
N GLN A 137 3.11 -24.11 -9.86
CA GLN A 137 3.03 -24.58 -11.25
C GLN A 137 2.69 -23.47 -12.25
N ILE A 138 2.10 -22.38 -11.80
CA ILE A 138 1.67 -21.27 -12.66
C ILE A 138 2.55 -20.04 -12.46
N ASN A 139 2.52 -19.12 -13.45
CA ASN A 139 3.09 -17.79 -13.27
C ASN A 139 2.04 -16.90 -12.58
N SER A 140 2.27 -16.60 -11.31
CA SER A 140 1.39 -15.78 -10.47
C SER A 140 2.20 -14.71 -9.74
N ILE A 141 1.57 -13.60 -9.44
CA ILE A 141 2.17 -12.59 -8.54
C ILE A 141 2.46 -13.16 -7.15
N TYR A 142 1.79 -14.26 -6.77
CA TYR A 142 1.99 -14.96 -5.50
C TYR A 142 3.01 -16.10 -5.57
N SER A 143 3.65 -16.37 -6.73
CA SER A 143 4.65 -17.43 -6.86
C SER A 143 5.82 -17.24 -5.90
N TYR A 144 6.21 -15.98 -5.65
CA TYR A 144 7.25 -15.66 -4.66
C TYR A 144 6.89 -16.12 -3.23
N ASN A 145 5.62 -16.03 -2.86
CA ASN A 145 5.15 -16.41 -1.51
C ASN A 145 5.34 -17.90 -1.22
N VAL A 146 5.30 -18.75 -2.25
CA VAL A 146 5.35 -20.22 -2.13
C VAL A 146 6.65 -20.83 -2.62
N GLN A 147 7.59 -20.05 -3.18
CA GLN A 147 8.79 -20.55 -3.83
C GLN A 147 9.68 -21.42 -2.92
N HIS A 148 9.71 -21.12 -1.62
CA HIS A 148 10.49 -21.82 -0.61
C HIS A 148 9.68 -22.87 0.18
N ILE A 149 8.42 -23.10 -0.18
CA ILE A 149 7.64 -24.19 0.41
C ILE A 149 8.04 -25.50 -0.29
N ALA A 150 8.73 -26.38 0.43
CA ALA A 150 9.11 -27.69 -0.08
C ALA A 150 7.89 -28.61 -0.19
N SER A 151 7.10 -28.74 0.88
CA SER A 151 5.89 -29.57 0.92
C SER A 151 4.82 -29.01 1.86
N VAL A 152 3.58 -29.47 1.65
CA VAL A 152 2.45 -29.28 2.56
C VAL A 152 1.91 -30.65 2.94
N ASP A 153 2.00 -30.97 4.23
CA ASP A 153 1.51 -32.22 4.79
C ASP A 153 0.17 -31.96 5.49
N ILE A 154 -0.87 -32.69 5.10
CA ILE A 154 -2.17 -32.65 5.75
C ILE A 154 -2.08 -33.54 7.00
N ILE A 155 -2.23 -32.95 8.19
CA ILE A 155 -2.27 -33.70 9.46
C ILE A 155 -3.69 -34.24 9.69
N ASP A 156 -4.68 -33.35 9.51
CA ASP A 156 -6.10 -33.66 9.50
C ASP A 156 -6.86 -32.62 8.67
N ASN A 157 -8.19 -32.64 8.65
CA ASN A 157 -9.00 -31.71 7.85
C ASN A 157 -8.77 -30.23 8.17
N TYR A 158 -8.28 -29.92 9.37
CA TYR A 158 -8.12 -28.54 9.88
C TYR A 158 -6.74 -28.27 10.46
N SER A 159 -5.76 -29.11 10.13
CA SER A 159 -4.38 -28.95 10.57
C SER A 159 -3.42 -29.31 9.44
N ILE A 160 -2.46 -28.43 9.18
CA ILE A 160 -1.42 -28.64 8.15
C ILE A 160 -0.04 -28.39 8.72
N ARG A 161 0.95 -29.04 8.10
CA ARG A 161 2.35 -28.69 8.25
C ARG A 161 2.89 -28.17 6.92
N ILE A 162 3.51 -26.99 6.96
CA ILE A 162 4.25 -26.40 5.83
C ILE A 162 5.73 -26.59 6.11
N ASN A 163 6.43 -27.27 5.20
CA ASN A 163 7.87 -27.48 5.27
C ASN A 163 8.57 -26.59 4.23
N LEU A 164 9.65 -25.95 4.61
CA LEU A 164 10.47 -25.08 3.75
C LEU A 164 11.76 -25.79 3.32
N ASP A 165 12.29 -25.40 2.17
CA ASP A 165 13.60 -25.85 1.68
C ASP A 165 14.77 -25.09 2.32
N THR A 166 14.50 -23.92 2.90
CA THR A 166 15.48 -23.09 3.60
C THR A 166 14.82 -22.27 4.70
N ILE A 167 15.60 -21.71 5.62
CA ILE A 167 15.10 -20.84 6.68
C ILE A 167 14.77 -19.47 6.07
N ILE A 168 13.53 -19.02 6.25
CA ILE A 168 13.04 -17.71 5.79
C ILE A 168 12.64 -16.88 7.01
N PRO A 169 13.24 -15.70 7.24
CA PRO A 169 12.83 -14.80 8.30
C PRO A 169 11.37 -14.37 8.10
N PHE A 170 10.56 -14.43 9.14
CA PHE A 170 9.15 -14.01 9.09
C PHE A 170 8.37 -14.70 7.95
N PHE A 171 8.62 -15.98 7.72
CA PHE A 171 7.96 -16.74 6.63
C PHE A 171 6.45 -16.63 6.68
N GLU A 172 5.85 -16.55 7.84
CA GLU A 172 4.40 -16.43 8.04
C GLU A 172 3.79 -15.23 7.31
N TYR A 173 4.56 -14.17 7.03
CA TYR A 173 4.14 -13.06 6.16
C TYR A 173 3.95 -13.46 4.70
N ASN A 174 4.47 -14.61 4.29
CA ASN A 174 4.21 -15.15 2.97
C ASN A 174 2.84 -15.82 2.87
N LEU A 175 2.12 -16.05 3.99
CA LEU A 175 0.84 -16.76 4.04
C LEU A 175 -0.38 -15.83 3.88
N ILE A 176 -0.18 -14.65 3.32
CA ILE A 176 -1.21 -13.63 3.08
C ILE A 176 -1.81 -13.66 1.66
N PHE A 177 -1.55 -14.72 0.89
CA PHE A 177 -2.15 -14.91 -0.44
C PHE A 177 -3.53 -15.57 -0.35
N PRO A 178 -4.43 -15.32 -1.34
CA PRO A 178 -5.78 -15.87 -1.34
C PRO A 178 -5.78 -17.38 -1.50
N ILE A 179 -6.67 -18.08 -0.74
CA ILE A 179 -6.91 -19.50 -0.89
C ILE A 179 -8.08 -19.73 -1.84
N VAL A 180 -8.00 -20.73 -2.70
CA VAL A 180 -9.06 -21.13 -3.66
C VAL A 180 -9.54 -22.56 -3.39
N SER A 181 -10.78 -22.86 -3.78
CA SER A 181 -11.41 -24.15 -3.53
C SER A 181 -10.85 -25.25 -4.44
N SER A 182 -10.26 -26.27 -3.83
CA SER A 182 -9.79 -27.48 -4.51
C SER A 182 -10.94 -28.25 -5.17
N THR A 183 -12.09 -28.29 -4.52
CA THR A 183 -13.29 -28.96 -5.02
C THR A 183 -13.90 -28.24 -6.21
N TYR A 184 -13.98 -26.89 -6.15
CA TYR A 184 -14.50 -26.08 -7.24
C TYR A 184 -13.66 -26.24 -8.51
N PHE A 185 -12.33 -26.22 -8.39
CA PHE A 185 -11.42 -26.35 -9.53
C PHE A 185 -11.02 -27.81 -9.83
N ALA A 186 -11.61 -28.82 -9.16
CA ALA A 186 -11.26 -30.22 -9.38
C ALA A 186 -11.29 -30.62 -10.87
N GLY A 187 -10.18 -31.18 -11.36
CA GLY A 187 -10.05 -31.64 -12.74
C GLY A 187 -9.99 -30.52 -13.80
N GLN A 188 -9.80 -29.28 -13.38
CA GLN A 188 -9.72 -28.12 -14.28
C GLN A 188 -8.27 -27.64 -14.42
N ASP A 189 -7.92 -27.18 -15.61
CA ASP A 189 -6.75 -26.31 -15.78
C ASP A 189 -7.14 -24.89 -15.34
N ILE A 190 -6.64 -24.47 -14.19
CA ILE A 190 -6.99 -23.18 -13.58
C ILE A 190 -6.65 -21.98 -14.49
N GLN A 191 -5.71 -22.12 -15.41
CA GLN A 191 -5.33 -21.04 -16.32
C GLN A 191 -6.35 -20.85 -17.47
N ASN A 192 -7.11 -21.91 -17.84
CA ASN A 192 -7.93 -21.92 -19.04
C ASN A 192 -9.40 -22.35 -18.83
N THR A 193 -9.88 -22.40 -17.59
CA THR A 193 -11.26 -22.84 -17.29
C THR A 193 -12.26 -21.68 -17.28
N ASP A 194 -13.48 -21.94 -17.78
CA ASP A 194 -14.62 -21.02 -17.71
C ASP A 194 -15.04 -20.70 -16.26
N LYS A 195 -14.65 -21.53 -15.30
CA LYS A 195 -14.87 -21.29 -13.86
C LYS A 195 -14.19 -20.01 -13.36
N ASN A 196 -13.20 -19.50 -14.08
CA ASN A 196 -12.55 -18.22 -13.78
C ASN A 196 -13.47 -17.01 -13.98
N ALA A 197 -14.61 -17.17 -14.64
CA ALA A 197 -15.59 -16.08 -14.79
C ALA A 197 -16.33 -15.78 -13.48
N THR A 198 -16.62 -16.82 -12.67
CA THR A 198 -17.35 -16.71 -11.41
C THR A 198 -16.75 -17.63 -10.32
N PRO A 199 -15.46 -17.47 -9.98
CA PRO A 199 -14.83 -18.30 -8.97
C PRO A 199 -15.44 -18.03 -7.60
N ILE A 200 -15.49 -19.07 -6.76
CA ILE A 200 -16.04 -18.98 -5.41
C ILE A 200 -14.94 -18.76 -4.38
N GLY A 201 -15.23 -17.94 -3.38
CA GLY A 201 -14.35 -17.65 -2.25
C GLY A 201 -14.98 -18.02 -0.90
N THR A 202 -14.31 -17.62 0.17
CA THR A 202 -14.80 -17.75 1.55
C THR A 202 -15.22 -16.39 2.13
N GLY A 203 -14.95 -15.27 1.43
CA GLY A 203 -14.96 -13.91 1.95
C GLY A 203 -16.33 -13.29 2.14
N MET A 204 -16.29 -12.03 2.58
CA MET A 204 -17.44 -11.19 2.95
C MET A 204 -18.41 -10.95 1.77
N TYR A 205 -17.91 -10.97 0.54
CA TYR A 205 -18.69 -10.82 -0.69
C TYR A 205 -18.51 -12.02 -1.61
N LYS A 206 -19.53 -12.28 -2.43
CA LYS A 206 -19.53 -13.31 -3.48
C LYS A 206 -19.86 -12.69 -4.83
N ILE A 207 -19.41 -13.32 -5.91
CA ILE A 207 -19.74 -12.92 -7.27
C ILE A 207 -21.18 -13.35 -7.57
N GLU A 208 -22.03 -12.37 -7.89
CA GLU A 208 -23.39 -12.61 -8.38
C GLU A 208 -23.41 -12.75 -9.90
N SER A 209 -22.67 -11.88 -10.58
CA SER A 209 -22.51 -11.93 -12.03
C SER A 209 -21.21 -11.28 -12.50
N ASN A 210 -20.72 -11.71 -13.67
CA ASN A 210 -19.57 -11.16 -14.34
C ASN A 210 -19.87 -11.00 -15.83
N SER A 211 -20.16 -9.77 -16.24
CA SER A 211 -20.45 -9.39 -17.62
C SER A 211 -19.24 -8.74 -18.31
N THR A 212 -19.38 -8.34 -19.55
CA THR A 212 -18.34 -7.60 -20.30
C THR A 212 -18.02 -6.23 -19.68
N SER A 213 -18.99 -5.58 -19.01
CA SER A 213 -18.84 -4.22 -18.48
C SER A 213 -18.77 -4.14 -16.96
N THR A 214 -19.23 -5.16 -16.22
CA THR A 214 -19.37 -5.07 -14.76
C THR A 214 -19.25 -6.43 -14.10
N VAL A 215 -18.55 -6.48 -12.96
CA VAL A 215 -18.64 -7.57 -11.98
C VAL A 215 -19.53 -7.11 -10.85
N VAL A 216 -20.59 -7.87 -10.55
CA VAL A 216 -21.50 -7.58 -9.44
C VAL A 216 -21.15 -8.49 -8.26
N LEU A 217 -20.82 -7.88 -7.13
CA LEU A 217 -20.60 -8.59 -5.88
C LEU A 217 -21.80 -8.39 -4.95
N LYS A 218 -22.20 -9.45 -4.28
CA LYS A 218 -23.25 -9.45 -3.25
C LYS A 218 -22.66 -9.83 -1.91
N LYS A 219 -23.17 -9.21 -0.84
CA LYS A 219 -22.81 -9.59 0.52
C LYS A 219 -23.06 -11.08 0.75
N ASN A 220 -22.09 -11.76 1.31
CA ASN A 220 -22.17 -13.17 1.68
C ASN A 220 -22.83 -13.31 3.06
N THR A 221 -24.12 -13.54 3.10
CA THR A 221 -24.89 -13.69 4.36
C THR A 221 -24.54 -14.96 5.15
N SER A 222 -23.78 -15.88 4.54
CA SER A 222 -23.27 -17.09 5.19
C SER A 222 -21.79 -17.00 5.52
N TRP A 223 -21.21 -15.80 5.47
CA TRP A 223 -19.80 -15.58 5.80
C TRP A 223 -19.54 -15.96 7.27
N TRP A 224 -18.45 -16.67 7.51
CA TRP A 224 -18.10 -17.22 8.82
C TRP A 224 -17.94 -16.15 9.92
N ASN A 225 -17.57 -14.93 9.56
CA ASN A 225 -17.32 -13.82 10.48
C ASN A 225 -18.43 -12.74 10.47
N ILE A 226 -19.60 -13.04 9.94
CA ILE A 226 -20.69 -12.05 9.77
C ILE A 226 -21.23 -11.53 11.11
N SER A 227 -21.11 -12.30 12.19
CA SER A 227 -21.51 -11.86 13.54
C SER A 227 -20.64 -10.73 14.09
N GLU A 228 -19.35 -10.71 13.71
CA GLU A 228 -18.39 -9.71 14.15
C GLU A 228 -18.30 -8.52 13.19
N LYS A 229 -18.39 -8.81 11.87
CA LYS A 229 -18.18 -7.83 10.80
C LYS A 229 -19.29 -7.92 9.75
N ASN A 230 -20.43 -7.28 10.01
CA ASN A 230 -21.56 -7.26 9.09
C ASN A 230 -21.49 -6.01 8.19
N ALA A 231 -21.07 -6.18 6.95
CA ALA A 231 -21.01 -5.08 5.99
C ALA A 231 -22.36 -4.38 5.80
N LYS A 232 -22.34 -3.05 5.76
CA LYS A 232 -23.54 -2.22 5.51
C LYS A 232 -23.87 -2.10 4.02
N VAL A 233 -22.86 -2.31 3.16
CA VAL A 233 -23.02 -2.35 1.70
C VAL A 233 -23.46 -3.75 1.31
N ASP A 234 -24.62 -3.88 0.64
CA ASP A 234 -25.15 -5.17 0.19
C ASP A 234 -24.67 -5.56 -1.20
N THR A 235 -24.42 -4.57 -2.05
CA THR A 235 -24.00 -4.77 -3.45
C THR A 235 -22.81 -3.89 -3.79
N ILE A 236 -21.82 -4.48 -4.45
CA ILE A 236 -20.69 -3.74 -5.02
C ILE A 236 -20.73 -3.96 -6.54
N ASN A 237 -20.89 -2.87 -7.29
CA ASN A 237 -20.84 -2.86 -8.74
C ASN A 237 -19.43 -2.44 -9.19
N VAL A 238 -18.65 -3.37 -9.68
CA VAL A 238 -17.28 -3.13 -10.13
C VAL A 238 -17.29 -2.94 -11.63
N ASN A 239 -17.23 -1.69 -12.08
CA ASN A 239 -17.30 -1.30 -13.49
C ASN A 239 -15.94 -1.46 -14.16
N LYS A 240 -15.92 -2.05 -15.35
CA LYS A 240 -14.73 -2.31 -16.14
C LYS A 240 -14.46 -1.16 -17.11
N TYR A 241 -13.25 -0.63 -17.07
CA TYR A 241 -12.80 0.45 -17.95
C TYR A 241 -11.55 0.01 -18.72
N SER A 242 -11.35 0.55 -19.92
CA SER A 242 -10.17 0.25 -20.73
C SER A 242 -8.95 1.08 -20.30
N SER A 243 -9.17 2.23 -19.66
CA SER A 243 -8.10 3.14 -19.23
C SER A 243 -8.44 3.90 -17.94
N MET A 244 -7.41 4.36 -17.25
CA MET A 244 -7.59 5.24 -16.08
C MET A 244 -8.28 6.55 -16.46
N GLY A 245 -8.09 7.08 -17.68
CA GLY A 245 -8.78 8.27 -18.15
C GLY A 245 -10.31 8.09 -18.19
N GLU A 246 -10.80 6.91 -18.59
CA GLU A 246 -12.22 6.58 -18.55
C GLU A 246 -12.71 6.46 -17.10
N ALA A 247 -11.94 5.85 -16.20
CA ALA A 247 -12.27 5.76 -14.78
C ALA A 247 -12.34 7.14 -14.12
N TYR A 248 -11.40 8.06 -14.44
CA TYR A 248 -11.43 9.44 -13.96
C TYR A 248 -12.69 10.17 -14.44
N ASN A 249 -13.08 10.01 -15.69
CA ASN A 249 -14.32 10.59 -16.21
C ASN A 249 -15.56 9.99 -15.54
N ALA A 250 -15.58 8.69 -15.32
CA ALA A 250 -16.67 8.02 -14.60
C ALA A 250 -16.80 8.53 -13.16
N PHE A 251 -15.68 8.77 -12.47
CA PHE A 251 -15.68 9.35 -11.14
C PHE A 251 -16.24 10.79 -11.13
N LYS A 252 -15.78 11.64 -12.06
CA LYS A 252 -16.31 13.02 -12.22
C LYS A 252 -17.82 13.06 -12.48
N LEU A 253 -18.32 12.10 -13.24
CA LEU A 253 -19.75 11.99 -13.54
C LEU A 253 -20.57 11.33 -12.42
N GLY A 254 -19.90 10.89 -11.33
CA GLY A 254 -20.56 10.20 -10.23
C GLY A 254 -21.02 8.77 -10.57
N ASN A 255 -20.43 8.14 -11.59
CA ASN A 255 -20.72 6.76 -11.98
C ASN A 255 -19.97 5.72 -11.15
N ILE A 256 -18.90 6.11 -10.46
CA ILE A 256 -18.18 5.32 -9.46
C ILE A 256 -18.00 6.14 -8.19
N ASP A 257 -17.90 5.49 -7.06
CA ASP A 257 -17.88 6.08 -5.72
C ASP A 257 -16.49 6.11 -5.11
N ILE A 258 -15.59 5.25 -5.56
CA ILE A 258 -14.21 5.12 -5.08
C ILE A 258 -13.30 4.88 -6.27
N LEU A 259 -12.08 5.41 -6.19
CA LEU A 259 -11.03 5.36 -7.20
C LEU A 259 -9.67 5.26 -6.52
N THR A 260 -8.84 4.33 -6.98
CA THR A 260 -7.46 4.18 -6.47
C THR A 260 -6.45 4.53 -7.55
N THR A 261 -5.45 5.36 -7.21
CA THR A 261 -4.43 5.79 -8.17
C THR A 261 -3.10 6.18 -7.53
N GLU A 262 -2.02 5.94 -8.25
CA GLU A 262 -0.68 6.44 -7.94
C GLU A 262 -0.36 7.74 -8.70
N ASN A 263 -1.29 8.23 -9.53
CA ASN A 263 -1.07 9.48 -10.25
C ASN A 263 -0.93 10.65 -9.27
N ILE A 264 0.25 11.22 -9.23
CA ILE A 264 0.58 12.35 -8.35
C ILE A 264 -0.16 13.64 -8.75
N ASN A 265 -0.59 13.76 -10.00
CA ASN A 265 -1.32 14.92 -10.54
C ASN A 265 -2.79 14.59 -10.80
N ILE A 266 -3.40 13.85 -9.86
CA ILE A 266 -4.79 13.40 -10.00
C ILE A 266 -5.76 14.57 -10.16
N GLU A 267 -5.49 15.71 -9.52
CA GLU A 267 -6.30 16.90 -9.57
C GLU A 267 -6.46 17.46 -11.01
N ASP A 268 -5.45 17.26 -11.88
CA ASP A 268 -5.52 17.64 -13.29
C ASP A 268 -6.58 16.81 -14.05
N ASN A 269 -6.90 15.63 -13.56
CA ASN A 269 -7.85 14.72 -14.18
C ASN A 269 -9.26 14.83 -13.62
N ILE A 270 -9.42 15.01 -12.29
CA ILE A 270 -10.74 14.99 -11.65
C ILE A 270 -11.16 16.33 -11.03
N GLY A 271 -10.29 17.35 -11.04
CA GLY A 271 -10.50 18.63 -10.37
C GLY A 271 -10.07 18.56 -8.90
N THR A 272 -10.33 19.65 -8.15
CA THR A 272 -9.83 19.83 -6.78
C THR A 272 -10.93 19.76 -5.71
N ILE A 273 -12.20 19.61 -6.10
CA ILE A 273 -13.35 19.66 -5.19
C ILE A 273 -14.36 18.54 -5.51
N GLY A 274 -15.25 18.27 -4.58
CA GLY A 274 -16.38 17.34 -4.78
C GLY A 274 -16.07 15.90 -4.36
N TYR A 275 -14.94 15.64 -3.75
CA TYR A 275 -14.54 14.33 -3.26
C TYR A 275 -13.72 14.43 -1.96
N ASN A 276 -13.56 13.28 -1.29
CA ASN A 276 -12.61 13.09 -0.20
C ASN A 276 -11.40 12.28 -0.70
N LYS A 277 -10.26 12.45 -0.05
CA LYS A 277 -9.02 11.75 -0.37
C LYS A 277 -8.37 11.19 0.88
N LYS A 278 -7.88 9.95 0.78
CA LYS A 278 -6.95 9.33 1.72
C LYS A 278 -5.67 9.01 0.99
N GLU A 279 -4.55 9.31 1.62
CA GLU A 279 -3.22 9.07 1.09
C GLU A 279 -2.48 8.13 2.04
N PHE A 280 -1.71 7.22 1.48
CA PHE A 280 -0.84 6.34 2.25
C PHE A 280 0.44 6.03 1.46
N TYR A 281 1.45 5.53 2.16
CA TYR A 281 2.69 5.09 1.55
C TYR A 281 2.44 3.98 0.55
N GLY A 282 2.95 4.12 -0.67
CA GLY A 282 3.03 3.02 -1.63
C GLY A 282 4.15 2.05 -1.25
N ARG A 283 4.31 0.98 -2.03
CA ARG A 283 5.33 -0.04 -1.76
C ARG A 283 6.67 0.27 -2.43
N GLU A 284 6.70 1.18 -3.39
CA GLU A 284 7.93 1.55 -4.08
C GLU A 284 8.80 2.40 -3.18
N HIS A 285 9.93 1.83 -2.75
CA HIS A 285 10.96 2.48 -1.95
C HIS A 285 12.20 2.70 -2.78
N ASP A 286 12.53 3.96 -3.08
CA ASP A 286 13.74 4.32 -3.79
C ASP A 286 14.84 4.72 -2.81
N PHE A 287 16.05 4.28 -3.10
CA PHE A 287 17.24 4.50 -2.27
C PHE A 287 18.52 4.53 -3.11
N ILE A 288 19.60 4.98 -2.49
CA ILE A 288 20.96 4.87 -3.02
C ILE A 288 21.65 3.72 -2.28
N ALA A 289 22.19 2.74 -3.00
CA ALA A 289 23.12 1.79 -2.42
C ALA A 289 24.56 2.32 -2.59
N LEU A 290 25.34 2.29 -1.50
CA LEU A 290 26.72 2.72 -1.45
C LEU A 290 27.61 1.49 -1.36
N ASN A 291 28.30 1.15 -2.45
CA ASN A 291 29.17 -0.03 -2.50
C ASN A 291 30.36 0.12 -1.54
N THR A 292 30.34 -0.58 -0.42
CA THR A 292 31.39 -0.48 0.60
C THR A 292 32.72 -1.09 0.16
N TYR A 293 32.78 -1.74 -1.01
CA TYR A 293 34.04 -2.19 -1.62
C TYR A 293 34.65 -1.14 -2.55
N ASP A 294 33.94 -0.04 -2.83
CA ASP A 294 34.54 1.09 -3.56
C ASP A 294 35.61 1.78 -2.75
N ASN A 295 36.65 2.28 -3.44
CA ASN A 295 37.84 2.91 -2.81
C ASN A 295 37.49 4.08 -1.88
N PHE A 296 36.45 4.84 -2.15
CA PHE A 296 36.05 5.99 -1.34
C PHE A 296 34.90 5.62 -0.39
N LEU A 297 33.94 4.82 -0.88
CA LEU A 297 32.74 4.47 -0.09
C LEU A 297 33.00 3.37 0.95
N SER A 298 34.17 2.72 0.94
CA SER A 298 34.65 1.90 2.07
C SER A 298 34.82 2.73 3.35
N ARG A 299 35.02 4.05 3.22
CA ARG A 299 35.23 4.98 4.34
C ARG A 299 33.91 5.47 4.88
N TRP A 300 33.68 5.23 6.16
CA TRP A 300 32.48 5.63 6.84
C TRP A 300 32.20 7.14 6.74
N GLU A 301 33.25 7.96 6.97
CA GLU A 301 33.14 9.42 6.93
C GLU A 301 32.66 9.94 5.56
N VAL A 302 33.01 9.26 4.47
CA VAL A 302 32.55 9.64 3.13
C VAL A 302 31.08 9.31 2.95
N ARG A 303 30.64 8.11 3.36
CA ARG A 303 29.23 7.72 3.28
C ARG A 303 28.35 8.62 4.15
N LYS A 304 28.82 8.92 5.37
CA LYS A 304 28.08 9.80 6.30
C LYS A 304 28.00 11.24 5.78
N ALA A 305 29.06 11.77 5.20
CA ALA A 305 29.04 13.09 4.56
C ALA A 305 28.05 13.15 3.38
N ILE A 306 28.00 12.10 2.55
CA ILE A 306 27.03 12.01 1.45
C ILE A 306 25.60 12.03 1.99
N SER A 307 25.30 11.30 3.07
CA SER A 307 23.95 11.26 3.64
C SER A 307 23.49 12.62 4.17
N TYR A 308 24.38 13.38 4.82
CA TYR A 308 24.07 14.75 5.28
C TYR A 308 23.91 15.77 4.14
N ALA A 309 24.54 15.53 2.98
CA ALA A 309 24.55 16.46 1.87
C ALA A 309 23.35 16.35 0.94
N ILE A 310 22.52 15.28 1.06
CA ILE A 310 21.36 15.05 0.20
C ILE A 310 20.10 15.61 0.83
N ASP A 311 19.52 16.63 0.19
CA ASP A 311 18.20 17.18 0.55
C ASP A 311 17.08 16.39 -0.11
N LYS A 312 16.54 15.40 0.61
CA LYS A 312 15.45 14.53 0.15
C LYS A 312 14.15 15.31 -0.09
N SER A 313 13.89 16.34 0.72
CA SER A 313 12.69 17.19 0.57
C SER A 313 12.75 18.01 -0.72
N SER A 314 13.92 18.54 -1.07
CA SER A 314 14.15 19.20 -2.35
C SER A 314 13.97 18.25 -3.54
N ILE A 315 14.45 17.00 -3.44
CA ILE A 315 14.24 15.97 -4.45
C ILE A 315 12.75 15.72 -4.65
N VAL A 316 12.03 15.40 -3.58
CA VAL A 316 10.58 15.12 -3.63
C VAL A 316 9.80 16.30 -4.18
N THR A 317 10.15 17.53 -3.78
CA THR A 317 9.47 18.74 -4.27
C THR A 317 9.73 18.97 -5.75
N SER A 318 10.98 18.86 -6.19
CA SER A 318 11.37 19.21 -7.56
C SER A 318 10.97 18.17 -8.59
N VAL A 319 11.03 16.87 -8.25
CA VAL A 319 10.77 15.77 -9.18
C VAL A 319 9.32 15.30 -9.10
N TYR A 320 8.75 15.27 -7.90
CA TYR A 320 7.42 14.69 -7.64
C TYR A 320 6.39 15.72 -7.14
N GLY A 321 6.69 17.02 -7.22
CA GLY A 321 5.76 18.09 -6.82
C GLY A 321 5.37 18.05 -5.34
N GLY A 322 6.22 17.49 -4.46
CA GLY A 322 5.94 17.31 -3.03
C GLY A 322 4.97 16.15 -2.73
N LYS A 323 4.65 15.31 -3.71
CA LYS A 323 3.59 14.30 -3.61
C LYS A 323 4.10 12.88 -3.31
N TYR A 324 5.38 12.73 -2.99
CA TYR A 324 5.98 11.50 -2.45
C TYR A 324 6.33 11.72 -0.97
N TYR A 325 6.56 10.64 -0.24
CA TYR A 325 7.01 10.70 1.15
C TYR A 325 8.53 10.52 1.22
N THR A 326 9.23 11.48 1.82
CA THR A 326 10.66 11.28 2.12
C THR A 326 10.85 10.09 3.06
N ALA A 327 11.94 9.36 2.88
CA ALA A 327 12.28 8.19 3.70
C ALA A 327 13.67 8.31 4.30
N ASP A 328 13.82 7.87 5.54
CA ASP A 328 15.11 7.76 6.24
C ASP A 328 15.57 6.30 6.36
N ASN A 329 14.62 5.36 6.30
CA ASN A 329 14.89 3.93 6.37
C ASN A 329 13.79 3.12 5.62
N PRO A 330 14.00 1.81 5.40
CA PRO A 330 13.06 0.96 4.66
C PRO A 330 11.72 0.72 5.34
N LEU A 331 11.55 1.02 6.63
CA LEU A 331 10.33 0.78 7.41
C LEU A 331 9.51 2.05 7.68
N ASP A 332 9.89 3.19 7.10
CA ASP A 332 9.21 4.49 7.32
C ASP A 332 7.75 4.54 6.83
N TYR A 333 7.29 3.54 6.07
CA TYR A 333 5.87 3.41 5.72
C TYR A 333 4.96 3.10 6.93
N GLY A 334 5.54 2.85 8.09
CA GLY A 334 4.87 2.39 9.30
C GLY A 334 4.83 0.86 9.36
N ASN A 335 5.39 0.31 10.43
CA ASN A 335 5.38 -1.12 10.70
C ASN A 335 5.28 -1.31 12.21
N TRP A 336 4.63 -2.37 12.67
CA TRP A 336 4.45 -2.62 14.11
C TRP A 336 5.77 -2.75 14.89
N THR A 337 6.88 -3.02 14.21
CA THR A 337 8.21 -3.12 14.82
C THR A 337 8.97 -1.80 14.89
N PHE A 338 8.53 -0.77 14.17
CA PHE A 338 9.26 0.48 14.02
C PHE A 338 8.36 1.69 14.17
N GLU A 339 8.71 2.60 15.06
CA GLU A 339 8.02 3.88 15.25
C GLU A 339 8.55 4.91 14.26
N GLN A 340 7.65 5.45 13.46
CA GLN A 340 7.93 6.41 12.40
C GLN A 340 8.58 7.70 12.94
N GLY A 341 9.60 8.21 12.27
CA GLY A 341 10.24 9.50 12.60
C GLY A 341 11.36 9.43 13.64
N SER A 342 11.71 8.25 14.16
CA SER A 342 12.74 8.08 15.20
C SER A 342 14.19 8.13 14.69
N SER A 343 14.44 8.21 13.37
CA SER A 343 15.77 7.95 12.80
C SER A 343 16.29 8.95 11.74
N SER A 344 15.74 10.17 11.64
CA SER A 344 16.20 11.13 10.62
C SER A 344 17.63 11.61 10.83
N THR A 345 18.46 11.54 9.79
CA THR A 345 19.81 12.17 9.79
C THR A 345 19.77 13.65 9.42
N GLY A 346 18.70 14.12 8.80
CA GLY A 346 18.49 15.50 8.35
C GLY A 346 19.49 15.99 7.28
N TYR A 347 19.07 16.92 6.45
CA TYR A 347 19.95 17.62 5.52
C TYR A 347 20.79 18.65 6.26
N ASN A 348 22.12 18.50 6.21
CA ASN A 348 23.06 19.41 6.87
C ASN A 348 24.41 19.43 6.12
N PRO A 349 24.57 20.29 5.09
CA PRO A 349 25.78 20.36 4.29
C PRO A 349 27.03 20.81 5.07
N ASP A 350 26.88 21.56 6.16
CA ASP A 350 28.01 21.96 6.99
C ASP A 350 28.49 20.79 7.86
N GLN A 351 27.57 19.99 8.39
CA GLN A 351 27.92 18.76 9.08
C GLN A 351 28.58 17.75 8.12
N ALA A 352 28.13 17.70 6.86
CA ALA A 352 28.76 16.87 5.83
C ALA A 352 30.23 17.22 5.64
N LYS A 353 30.57 18.51 5.55
CA LYS A 353 31.97 18.99 5.46
C LYS A 353 32.74 18.68 6.74
N GLN A 354 32.12 18.86 7.92
CA GLN A 354 32.79 18.60 9.19
C GLN A 354 33.18 17.13 9.36
N VAL A 355 32.27 16.19 8.99
CA VAL A 355 32.56 14.76 9.02
C VAL A 355 33.74 14.38 8.12
N LEU A 356 33.88 15.01 6.95
CA LEU A 356 35.05 14.81 6.10
C LEU A 356 36.33 15.35 6.76
N ILE A 357 36.26 16.52 7.39
CA ILE A 357 37.41 17.11 8.11
C ILE A 357 37.86 16.18 9.25
N ASP A 358 36.91 15.73 10.06
CA ASP A 358 37.13 14.80 11.19
C ASP A 358 37.73 13.46 10.71
N GLY A 359 37.32 13.02 9.50
CA GLY A 359 37.87 11.86 8.80
C GLY A 359 39.26 12.10 8.15
N GLY A 360 39.85 13.28 8.38
CA GLY A 360 41.21 13.60 7.89
C GLY A 360 41.27 14.11 6.44
N TRP A 361 40.12 14.47 5.84
CA TRP A 361 40.09 15.11 4.54
C TRP A 361 40.33 16.62 4.67
N SER A 362 40.92 17.22 3.67
CA SER A 362 41.09 18.67 3.57
C SER A 362 40.65 19.17 2.20
N TYR A 363 39.91 20.27 2.18
CA TYR A 363 39.47 20.90 0.95
C TYR A 363 40.52 21.82 0.40
N LYS A 364 41.16 21.45 -0.73
CA LYS A 364 42.22 22.21 -1.39
C LYS A 364 42.05 22.14 -2.90
N TYR A 365 42.33 23.25 -3.56
CA TYR A 365 42.31 23.33 -5.03
C TYR A 365 41.00 22.83 -5.65
N GLY A 366 39.89 23.17 -5.00
CA GLY A 366 38.53 22.81 -5.50
C GLY A 366 38.14 21.34 -5.30
N SER A 367 38.84 20.58 -4.45
CA SER A 367 38.53 19.18 -4.18
C SER A 367 38.87 18.74 -2.76
N TRP A 368 38.16 17.78 -2.21
CA TRP A 368 38.51 17.08 -0.98
C TRP A 368 39.69 16.14 -1.25
N GLN A 369 40.74 16.25 -0.44
CA GLN A 369 41.98 15.51 -0.58
C GLN A 369 42.39 14.92 0.76
N LYS A 370 43.00 13.73 0.72
CA LYS A 370 43.59 13.07 1.87
C LYS A 370 44.92 12.45 1.46
N VAL A 371 45.90 12.46 2.36
CA VAL A 371 47.22 11.80 2.12
C VAL A 371 47.19 10.44 2.79
N GLU A 372 47.31 9.39 2.00
CA GLU A 372 47.39 8.01 2.46
C GLU A 372 48.60 7.33 1.77
N ASN A 373 49.39 6.65 2.56
CA ASN A 373 50.58 5.95 2.05
C ASN A 373 51.49 6.84 1.16
N TYR A 374 51.69 8.09 1.58
CA TYR A 374 52.46 9.12 0.86
C TYR A 374 51.90 9.53 -0.50
N LYS A 375 50.64 9.18 -0.80
CA LYS A 375 49.93 9.59 -2.01
C LYS A 375 48.74 10.48 -1.67
N THR A 376 48.58 11.54 -2.45
CA THR A 376 47.38 12.38 -2.34
C THR A 376 46.28 11.73 -3.16
N ILE A 377 45.19 11.33 -2.49
CA ILE A 377 43.94 10.90 -3.12
C ILE A 377 42.95 12.07 -3.17
N ARG A 378 42.15 12.13 -4.23
CA ARG A 378 41.11 13.16 -4.43
C ARG A 378 39.77 12.49 -4.48
N LEU A 379 38.84 12.96 -3.65
CA LEU A 379 37.51 12.39 -3.53
C LEU A 379 36.70 12.64 -4.83
N SER A 380 36.27 11.56 -5.45
CA SER A 380 35.41 11.57 -6.63
C SER A 380 34.57 10.31 -6.64
N ILE A 381 33.24 10.47 -6.74
CA ILE A 381 32.27 9.40 -6.62
C ILE A 381 31.61 9.15 -7.98
N ASN A 382 31.39 7.88 -8.31
CA ASN A 382 30.59 7.47 -9.47
C ASN A 382 29.17 7.17 -9.02
N LEU A 383 28.17 7.83 -9.63
CA LEU A 383 26.74 7.60 -9.42
C LEU A 383 26.13 6.98 -10.66
N THR A 384 25.61 5.78 -10.55
CA THR A 384 24.96 5.03 -11.63
C THR A 384 23.43 5.20 -11.54
N VAL A 385 22.78 5.41 -12.69
CA VAL A 385 21.33 5.59 -12.79
C VAL A 385 20.81 4.95 -14.09
N ASN A 386 19.56 4.47 -14.06
CA ASN A 386 18.86 3.99 -15.24
C ASN A 386 18.44 5.17 -16.12
N ALA A 387 18.99 5.26 -17.34
CA ALA A 387 18.71 6.32 -18.29
C ALA A 387 17.26 6.29 -18.82
N ASP A 388 16.61 5.12 -18.81
CA ASP A 388 15.25 4.94 -19.28
C ASP A 388 14.21 5.38 -18.24
N ASN A 389 14.64 5.68 -17.00
CA ASN A 389 13.81 6.27 -15.94
C ASN A 389 14.14 7.77 -15.78
N SER A 390 13.34 8.62 -16.45
CA SER A 390 13.56 10.06 -16.45
C SER A 390 13.50 10.71 -15.07
N SER A 391 12.66 10.19 -14.17
CA SER A 391 12.57 10.69 -12.78
C SER A 391 13.83 10.37 -12.00
N GLN A 392 14.36 9.14 -12.10
CA GLN A 392 15.63 8.78 -11.46
C GLN A 392 16.81 9.57 -12.04
N VAL A 393 16.80 9.88 -13.34
CA VAL A 393 17.82 10.77 -13.95
C VAL A 393 17.76 12.16 -13.34
N ALA A 394 16.57 12.74 -13.18
CA ALA A 394 16.40 14.05 -12.53
C ALA A 394 16.87 14.02 -11.06
N VAL A 395 16.56 12.95 -10.32
CA VAL A 395 17.05 12.73 -8.96
C VAL A 395 18.59 12.68 -8.92
N ALA A 396 19.23 11.95 -9.85
CA ALA A 396 20.68 11.86 -9.93
C ALA A 396 21.35 13.23 -10.21
N ASP A 397 20.74 14.06 -11.07
CA ASP A 397 21.26 15.39 -11.37
C ASP A 397 21.15 16.35 -10.15
N ILE A 398 20.09 16.23 -9.32
CA ILE A 398 19.95 16.97 -8.05
C ILE A 398 20.99 16.47 -7.03
N ILE A 399 21.15 15.17 -6.86
CA ILE A 399 22.14 14.57 -5.95
C ILE A 399 23.57 15.02 -6.34
N LYS A 400 23.89 14.96 -7.64
CA LYS A 400 25.17 15.49 -8.13
C LYS A 400 25.39 16.93 -7.72
N THR A 401 24.41 17.80 -7.96
CA THR A 401 24.49 19.21 -7.59
C THR A 401 24.69 19.41 -6.10
N SER A 402 23.95 18.66 -5.26
CA SER A 402 24.05 18.73 -3.80
C SER A 402 25.44 18.33 -3.29
N LEU A 403 26.03 17.28 -3.84
CA LEU A 403 27.36 16.80 -3.48
C LEU A 403 28.47 17.74 -3.99
N GLU A 404 28.33 18.27 -5.21
CA GLU A 404 29.27 19.23 -5.77
C GLU A 404 29.26 20.57 -5.02
N ASN A 405 28.12 20.98 -4.45
CA ASN A 405 28.01 22.17 -3.58
C ASN A 405 28.83 22.06 -2.29
N ILE A 406 29.07 20.87 -1.80
CA ILE A 406 29.98 20.65 -0.66
C ILE A 406 31.40 20.27 -1.11
N GLY A 407 31.68 20.28 -2.41
CA GLY A 407 33.00 20.03 -2.99
C GLY A 407 33.33 18.56 -3.29
N ILE A 408 32.36 17.64 -3.22
CA ILE A 408 32.53 16.24 -3.65
C ILE A 408 32.25 16.14 -5.15
N LYS A 409 33.26 15.76 -5.94
CA LYS A 409 33.09 15.55 -7.38
C LYS A 409 32.24 14.30 -7.65
N VAL A 410 31.22 14.42 -8.53
CA VAL A 410 30.34 13.30 -8.91
C VAL A 410 30.34 13.08 -10.42
N ASN A 411 30.63 11.85 -10.83
CA ASN A 411 30.51 11.41 -12.22
C ASN A 411 29.21 10.59 -12.36
N VAL A 412 28.24 11.06 -13.12
CA VAL A 412 26.98 10.35 -13.34
C VAL A 412 27.10 9.43 -14.56
N SER A 413 26.89 8.13 -14.35
CA SER A 413 26.82 7.10 -15.38
C SER A 413 25.36 6.78 -15.66
N LYS A 414 24.85 7.26 -16.81
CA LYS A 414 23.47 7.02 -17.28
C LYS A 414 23.48 5.79 -18.19
N LEU A 415 22.95 4.64 -17.71
CA LEU A 415 22.92 3.36 -18.42
C LEU A 415 21.52 3.05 -18.90
N ASN A 416 21.38 2.43 -20.07
CA ASN A 416 20.09 1.86 -20.47
C ASN A 416 19.70 0.71 -19.52
N SER A 417 18.41 0.32 -19.51
CA SER A 417 17.87 -0.66 -18.58
C SER A 417 18.64 -1.99 -18.55
N ALA A 418 19.09 -2.52 -19.69
CA ALA A 418 19.82 -3.78 -19.76
C ALA A 418 21.23 -3.65 -19.13
N SER A 419 21.95 -2.58 -19.45
CA SER A 419 23.27 -2.29 -18.87
C SER A 419 23.18 -1.95 -17.40
N PHE A 420 22.12 -1.22 -16.99
CA PHE A 420 21.84 -0.91 -15.59
C PHE A 420 21.60 -2.18 -14.77
N GLN A 421 20.76 -3.10 -15.28
CA GLN A 421 20.51 -4.37 -14.61
C GLN A 421 21.78 -5.22 -14.49
N THR A 422 22.63 -5.20 -15.52
CA THR A 422 23.94 -5.88 -15.48
C THR A 422 24.86 -5.26 -14.42
N ALA A 423 24.92 -3.92 -14.33
CA ALA A 423 25.70 -3.23 -13.30
C ALA A 423 25.17 -3.53 -11.88
N LEU A 424 23.84 -3.58 -11.71
CA LEU A 424 23.19 -3.91 -10.45
C LEU A 424 23.53 -5.33 -9.99
N ASN A 425 23.36 -6.32 -10.87
CA ASN A 425 23.60 -7.73 -10.58
C ASN A 425 25.09 -8.01 -10.25
N ASN A 426 26.00 -7.39 -10.99
CA ASN A 426 27.43 -7.55 -10.80
C ASN A 426 28.02 -6.58 -9.76
N LYS A 427 27.19 -5.69 -9.19
CA LYS A 427 27.60 -4.63 -8.24
C LYS A 427 28.74 -3.76 -8.76
N ASN A 428 28.72 -3.47 -10.05
CA ASN A 428 29.73 -2.65 -10.73
C ASN A 428 29.34 -1.17 -10.71
N TYR A 429 29.40 -0.57 -9.52
CA TYR A 429 29.10 0.85 -9.26
C TYR A 429 29.80 1.31 -7.97
N GLY A 430 29.96 2.61 -7.81
CA GLY A 430 30.23 3.22 -6.52
C GLY A 430 28.91 3.46 -5.78
N MET A 431 28.12 4.44 -6.25
CA MET A 431 26.71 4.63 -5.84
C MET A 431 25.78 4.21 -6.97
N ILE A 432 24.61 3.70 -6.63
CA ILE A 432 23.54 3.39 -7.58
C ILE A 432 22.18 3.82 -7.04
N ILE A 433 21.41 4.58 -7.82
CA ILE A 433 20.00 4.86 -7.50
C ILE A 433 19.18 3.69 -8.00
N THR A 434 18.43 3.06 -7.10
CA THR A 434 17.52 1.96 -7.42
C THR A 434 16.35 1.96 -6.45
N GLY A 435 15.38 1.09 -6.69
CA GLY A 435 14.22 0.92 -5.82
C GLY A 435 13.86 -0.54 -5.65
N THR A 436 13.02 -0.81 -4.66
CA THR A 436 12.42 -2.12 -4.42
C THR A 436 10.98 -1.95 -3.98
N ASN A 437 10.16 -2.95 -4.24
CA ASN A 437 8.86 -3.06 -3.58
C ASN A 437 9.08 -3.55 -2.15
N SER A 438 8.78 -2.70 -1.17
CA SER A 438 8.90 -3.05 0.24
C SER A 438 8.06 -4.26 0.59
N SER A 439 8.66 -5.21 1.30
CA SER A 439 7.94 -6.27 1.97
C SER A 439 7.11 -5.66 3.11
N LEU A 440 5.91 -6.16 3.35
CA LEU A 440 5.12 -5.80 4.54
C LEU A 440 5.60 -6.52 5.81
N SER A 441 6.54 -7.45 5.64
CA SER A 441 7.29 -8.10 6.72
C SER A 441 8.32 -7.12 7.32
N PRO A 442 8.61 -7.18 8.63
CA PRO A 442 9.65 -6.38 9.25
C PRO A 442 11.09 -6.80 8.90
N SER A 443 11.26 -7.73 7.97
CA SER A 443 12.57 -8.25 7.58
C SER A 443 13.44 -7.21 6.87
N LEU A 444 14.65 -7.03 7.37
CA LEU A 444 15.68 -6.17 6.77
C LEU A 444 16.78 -6.98 6.05
N VAL A 445 16.51 -8.27 5.75
CA VAL A 445 17.47 -9.16 5.09
C VAL A 445 17.94 -8.63 3.73
N THR A 446 17.11 -7.91 3.00
CA THR A 446 17.44 -7.27 1.72
C THR A 446 18.62 -6.29 1.85
N TYR A 447 18.75 -5.63 3.00
CA TYR A 447 19.75 -4.58 3.22
C TYR A 447 21.00 -5.08 3.93
N PHE A 448 20.88 -6.12 4.77
CA PHE A 448 21.98 -6.60 5.58
C PHE A 448 22.39 -8.05 5.28
N GLY A 449 21.52 -8.83 4.65
CA GLY A 449 21.79 -10.23 4.35
C GLY A 449 22.90 -10.43 3.32
N SER A 450 23.28 -11.68 3.15
CA SER A 450 24.31 -12.06 2.16
C SER A 450 23.90 -11.62 0.76
N GLY A 451 24.83 -11.05 0.03
CA GLY A 451 24.59 -10.59 -1.33
C GLY A 451 23.86 -9.23 -1.42
N ASN A 452 23.68 -8.49 -0.33
CA ASN A 452 23.08 -7.15 -0.34
C ASN A 452 23.77 -6.20 -1.31
N LEU A 453 23.04 -5.20 -1.81
CA LEU A 453 23.51 -4.31 -2.87
C LEU A 453 24.71 -3.45 -2.47
N ALA A 454 24.83 -3.09 -1.19
CA ALA A 454 25.94 -2.27 -0.71
C ALA A 454 27.25 -3.05 -0.51
N ASN A 455 27.27 -4.39 -0.69
CA ASN A 455 28.38 -5.26 -0.26
C ASN A 455 28.75 -5.02 1.22
N TYR A 456 27.78 -4.54 1.99
CA TYR A 456 27.97 -4.18 3.38
C TYR A 456 27.99 -5.43 4.27
N GLN A 457 28.92 -5.45 5.21
CA GLN A 457 29.07 -6.50 6.22
C GLN A 457 29.24 -5.86 7.60
N ASN A 458 28.45 -6.31 8.55
CA ASN A 458 28.52 -5.91 9.95
C ASN A 458 28.16 -7.13 10.81
N GLU A 459 29.05 -7.50 11.74
CA GLU A 459 28.89 -8.68 12.57
C GLU A 459 27.66 -8.57 13.49
N GLU A 460 27.44 -7.39 14.08
CA GLU A 460 26.26 -7.14 14.91
C GLU A 460 24.95 -7.30 14.10
N ALA A 461 24.89 -6.69 12.90
CA ALA A 461 23.73 -6.81 12.04
C ALA A 461 23.47 -8.27 11.61
N ASN A 462 24.51 -9.02 11.31
CA ASN A 462 24.39 -10.45 10.99
C ASN A 462 23.86 -11.26 12.18
N ASN A 463 24.33 -10.97 13.40
CA ASN A 463 23.85 -11.63 14.61
C ASN A 463 22.38 -11.32 14.87
N LEU A 464 21.97 -10.05 14.76
CA LEU A 464 20.58 -9.63 14.90
C LEU A 464 19.66 -10.29 13.85
N LEU A 465 20.10 -10.35 12.59
CA LEU A 465 19.33 -11.06 11.55
C LEU A 465 19.16 -12.54 11.88
N ASN A 466 20.22 -13.19 12.40
CA ASN A 466 20.15 -14.61 12.80
C ASN A 466 19.24 -14.81 14.01
N GLU A 467 19.25 -13.92 15.00
CA GLU A 467 18.32 -13.96 16.14
C GLU A 467 16.87 -13.83 15.66
N LEU A 468 16.58 -12.88 14.77
CA LEU A 468 15.25 -12.66 14.20
C LEU A 468 14.69 -13.89 13.45
N LEU A 469 15.54 -14.84 12.99
CA LEU A 469 15.07 -16.09 12.37
C LEU A 469 14.24 -16.96 13.31
N SER A 470 14.45 -16.89 14.61
CA SER A 470 13.82 -17.77 15.61
C SER A 470 13.01 -17.04 16.66
N LEU A 471 13.07 -15.71 16.72
CA LEU A 471 12.36 -14.93 17.72
C LEU A 471 10.84 -14.99 17.55
N THR A 472 10.15 -15.12 18.69
CA THR A 472 8.69 -15.02 18.81
C THR A 472 8.26 -13.95 19.79
N ASP A 473 9.18 -13.44 20.63
CA ASP A 473 8.92 -12.33 21.55
C ASP A 473 8.86 -11.00 20.78
N GLU A 474 7.68 -10.40 20.75
CA GLU A 474 7.43 -9.17 19.99
C GLU A 474 8.28 -7.99 20.46
N ASN A 475 8.58 -7.88 21.76
CA ASN A 475 9.39 -6.79 22.29
C ASN A 475 10.84 -6.94 21.84
N LYS A 476 11.35 -8.18 21.83
CA LYS A 476 12.70 -8.47 21.35
C LYS A 476 12.80 -8.28 19.84
N ILE A 477 11.78 -8.67 19.07
CA ILE A 477 11.71 -8.40 17.62
C ILE A 477 11.77 -6.87 17.35
N LYS A 478 11.03 -6.07 18.11
CA LYS A 478 11.08 -4.60 18.02
C LYS A 478 12.46 -4.05 18.35
N GLU A 479 13.05 -4.50 19.46
CA GLU A 479 14.38 -4.08 19.88
C GLU A 479 15.42 -4.35 18.79
N ASP A 480 15.48 -5.58 18.28
CA ASP A 480 16.46 -6.00 17.27
C ASP A 480 16.24 -5.31 15.92
N THR A 481 14.98 -5.13 15.53
CA THR A 481 14.63 -4.37 14.31
C THR A 481 15.07 -2.91 14.43
N ASN A 482 14.79 -2.26 15.56
CA ASN A 482 15.21 -0.88 15.78
C ASN A 482 16.73 -0.76 15.81
N ARG A 483 17.44 -1.74 16.40
CA ARG A 483 18.91 -1.75 16.40
C ARG A 483 19.48 -1.88 14.98
N LEU A 484 18.87 -2.70 14.12
CA LEU A 484 19.23 -2.76 12.69
C LEU A 484 18.99 -1.43 11.97
N ILE A 485 17.91 -0.71 12.27
CA ILE A 485 17.66 0.63 11.72
C ILE A 485 18.69 1.65 12.22
N GLU A 486 19.13 1.56 13.48
CA GLU A 486 20.25 2.39 13.97
C GLU A 486 21.54 2.12 13.19
N ILE A 487 21.90 0.86 12.97
CA ILE A 487 23.06 0.49 12.15
C ILE A 487 22.91 1.02 10.71
N TYR A 488 21.71 0.92 10.11
CA TYR A 488 21.41 1.48 8.80
C TYR A 488 21.68 2.99 8.74
N ARG A 489 21.22 3.74 9.74
CA ARG A 489 21.41 5.19 9.87
C ARG A 489 22.88 5.56 10.15
N ASP A 490 23.55 4.82 11.03
CA ASP A 490 24.85 5.20 11.55
C ASP A 490 25.98 4.81 10.60
N ASP A 491 25.94 3.60 10.04
CA ASP A 491 26.98 3.11 9.11
C ASP A 491 26.72 3.50 7.65
N VAL A 492 25.49 3.91 7.33
CA VAL A 492 25.08 4.41 6.02
C VAL A 492 25.50 3.48 4.86
N PRO A 493 25.11 2.20 4.86
CA PRO A 493 25.30 1.38 3.67
C PRO A 493 24.32 1.76 2.55
N TYR A 494 23.22 2.37 2.90
CA TYR A 494 22.20 2.88 2.00
C TYR A 494 21.73 4.27 2.43
N ILE A 495 21.18 5.01 1.51
CA ILE A 495 20.46 6.26 1.78
C ILE A 495 19.07 6.10 1.21
N SER A 496 18.06 5.89 2.07
CA SER A 496 16.66 5.95 1.67
C SER A 496 16.31 7.33 1.14
N LEU A 497 15.58 7.41 0.05
CA LEU A 497 15.18 8.67 -0.57
C LEU A 497 13.72 8.97 -0.34
N TYR A 498 12.83 8.10 -0.83
CA TYR A 498 11.38 8.32 -0.76
C TYR A 498 10.61 7.02 -1.00
N PHE A 499 9.34 7.05 -0.58
CA PHE A 499 8.29 6.12 -0.99
C PHE A 499 7.33 6.82 -1.94
N ASN A 500 6.79 6.08 -2.91
CA ASN A 500 5.67 6.55 -3.69
C ASN A 500 4.42 6.72 -2.80
N LYS A 501 3.44 7.48 -3.29
CA LYS A 501 2.17 7.72 -2.62
C LYS A 501 1.04 7.07 -3.40
N VAL A 502 0.11 6.42 -2.69
CA VAL A 502 -1.14 5.92 -3.25
C VAL A 502 -2.29 6.79 -2.74
N ASN A 503 -3.18 7.15 -3.64
CA ASN A 503 -4.38 7.93 -3.35
C ASN A 503 -5.62 7.03 -3.48
N VAL A 504 -6.45 7.02 -2.44
CA VAL A 504 -7.83 6.53 -2.49
C VAL A 504 -8.74 7.75 -2.46
N ILE A 505 -9.46 7.94 -3.55
CA ILE A 505 -10.33 9.08 -3.78
C ILE A 505 -11.77 8.56 -3.75
N TYR A 506 -12.64 9.22 -3.02
CA TYR A 506 -14.00 8.74 -2.86
C TYR A 506 -15.03 9.86 -2.79
N SER A 507 -16.22 9.55 -3.26
CA SER A 507 -17.38 10.45 -3.24
C SER A 507 -17.65 10.97 -1.84
N THR A 508 -18.06 12.23 -1.71
CA THR A 508 -18.51 12.81 -0.44
C THR A 508 -19.74 12.12 0.16
N SER A 509 -20.48 11.35 -0.66
CA SER A 509 -21.58 10.51 -0.19
C SER A 509 -21.14 9.21 0.48
N LEU A 510 -19.90 8.75 0.22
CA LEU A 510 -19.33 7.57 0.88
C LEU A 510 -18.77 7.96 2.24
N VAL A 511 -19.28 7.35 3.29
CA VAL A 511 -18.91 7.62 4.69
C VAL A 511 -18.63 6.34 5.45
N GLY A 512 -18.00 6.48 6.63
CA GLY A 512 -17.60 5.37 7.48
C GLY A 512 -16.10 5.42 7.79
N GLU A 513 -15.56 4.34 8.31
CA GLU A 513 -14.14 4.21 8.62
C GLU A 513 -13.33 3.81 7.39
N ILE A 514 -13.04 4.78 6.52
CA ILE A 514 -12.24 4.56 5.32
C ILE A 514 -10.77 4.67 5.70
N LYS A 515 -10.09 3.53 5.86
CA LYS A 515 -8.71 3.40 6.35
C LYS A 515 -7.83 2.58 5.38
N PRO A 516 -7.67 3.00 4.13
CA PRO A 516 -6.87 2.26 3.16
C PRO A 516 -5.40 2.23 3.58
N ASN A 517 -4.73 1.12 3.32
CA ASN A 517 -3.29 0.96 3.51
C ASN A 517 -2.67 0.12 2.38
N GLN A 518 -1.36 -0.11 2.42
CA GLN A 518 -0.64 -0.88 1.40
C GLN A 518 -1.12 -2.33 1.25
N TYR A 519 -1.61 -2.92 2.34
CA TYR A 519 -2.09 -4.30 2.34
C TYR A 519 -3.51 -4.41 1.79
N ASN A 520 -4.41 -3.49 2.20
CA ASN A 520 -5.82 -3.58 1.86
C ASN A 520 -6.44 -2.18 1.75
N ILE A 521 -6.83 -1.77 0.55
CA ILE A 521 -7.52 -0.50 0.32
C ILE A 521 -8.94 -0.49 0.90
N PHE A 522 -9.52 -1.65 1.16
CA PHE A 522 -10.87 -1.83 1.72
C PHE A 522 -10.88 -2.06 3.23
N TYR A 523 -9.79 -1.74 3.92
CA TYR A 523 -9.74 -1.89 5.38
C TYR A 523 -10.85 -1.06 6.05
N GLY A 524 -11.73 -1.73 6.83
CA GLY A 524 -12.90 -1.11 7.44
C GLY A 524 -14.16 -1.07 6.58
N ILE A 525 -14.19 -1.74 5.41
CA ILE A 525 -15.34 -1.74 4.48
C ILE A 525 -16.65 -2.19 5.13
N GLU A 526 -16.60 -3.00 6.18
CA GLU A 526 -17.77 -3.38 6.96
C GLU A 526 -18.54 -2.19 7.55
N ASN A 527 -17.84 -1.06 7.75
CA ASN A 527 -18.39 0.18 8.28
C ASN A 527 -18.76 1.21 7.21
N TRP A 528 -18.48 0.95 5.94
CA TRP A 528 -18.74 1.90 4.86
C TRP A 528 -20.22 1.88 4.48
N TYR A 529 -20.75 3.05 4.14
CA TYR A 529 -22.11 3.22 3.59
C TYR A 529 -22.21 4.52 2.81
N ARG A 530 -23.24 4.64 1.96
CA ARG A 530 -23.53 5.87 1.20
C ARG A 530 -24.76 6.58 1.80
N ARG A 531 -24.68 7.89 1.80
CA ARG A 531 -25.79 8.79 2.15
C ARG A 531 -26.47 9.34 0.91
#